data_1e2e68005047da60eec6cd0daf8cbb32
#
_entry.id   1e2e68005047da60eec6cd0daf8cbb32
#
_cell.length_a   1.000
_cell.length_b   1.000
_cell.length_c   1.000
_cell.angle_alpha   90.00
_cell.angle_beta   90.00
_cell.angle_gamma   90.00
#
_symmetry.space_group_name_H-M   'P 1'
#
loop_
_entity.id
_entity.type
_entity.pdbx_description
1 polymer ?
#
loop_
_entity_poly.entity_id
_entity_poly.type
_entity_poly.pdbx_seq_one_letter_code
_entity_poly.pdbx_strand_id
1 'polypeptide(L)'
;MASIFGFRSRDPARDRQADIARLDRLAKLFEQISAEIEAERTGLESRYRKTATNAAFLVEATENGSASQKRSSEVSALTESILNCERRIAALSRQNGMMKELRHSLDMVFDENGSSDSAAAVDFGRPAGTRRA
;
A
#
# COMPACT_ATOMS: atom_id res chain seq x y z
N MET A 1 35.01 -42.53 9.96
CA MET A 1 35.11 -41.25 9.28
C MET A 1 33.73 -40.74 8.96
N ALA A 2 33.33 -39.69 9.61
CA ALA A 2 32.09 -39.03 9.28
C ALA A 2 32.12 -38.60 7.83
N SER A 3 31.11 -38.94 7.07
CA SER A 3 30.99 -38.51 5.70
C SER A 3 30.99 -37.01 5.63
N ILE A 4 32.04 -36.45 5.06
CA ILE A 4 32.23 -35.02 4.82
C ILE A 4 31.18 -34.50 3.82
N PHE A 5 30.49 -35.39 3.16
CA PHE A 5 29.42 -35.12 2.22
C PHE A 5 28.04 -35.33 2.85
N GLY A 6 27.81 -34.71 4.00
CA GLY A 6 26.44 -34.44 4.38
C GLY A 6 25.84 -33.45 3.41
N PHE A 7 25.52 -33.90 2.21
CA PHE A 7 24.52 -33.22 1.39
C PHE A 7 23.24 -33.23 2.18
N ARG A 8 23.07 -32.24 3.02
CA ARG A 8 21.75 -31.93 3.52
C ARG A 8 20.96 -31.51 2.30
N SER A 9 20.22 -32.43 1.78
CA SER A 9 19.19 -32.09 0.80
C SER A 9 18.40 -30.94 1.38
N ARG A 10 18.31 -29.87 0.64
CA ARG A 10 17.51 -28.72 0.97
C ARG A 10 16.12 -29.20 1.33
N ASP A 11 15.64 -28.89 2.51
CA ASP A 11 14.30 -29.22 2.94
C ASP A 11 13.30 -28.26 2.27
N PRO A 12 12.43 -28.74 1.35
CA PRO A 12 11.47 -27.88 0.67
C PRO A 12 10.51 -27.17 1.62
N ALA A 13 10.18 -27.77 2.75
CA ALA A 13 9.31 -27.14 3.75
C ALA A 13 9.97 -25.95 4.41
N ARG A 14 11.26 -26.04 4.69
CA ARG A 14 12.04 -24.95 5.25
C ARG A 14 12.21 -23.80 4.26
N ASP A 15 12.42 -24.09 2.99
CA ASP A 15 12.51 -23.08 1.95
C ASP A 15 11.18 -22.34 1.79
N ARG A 16 10.05 -23.04 1.81
CA ARG A 16 8.72 -22.43 1.78
C ARG A 16 8.46 -21.53 2.99
N GLN A 17 8.84 -21.96 4.19
CA GLN A 17 8.72 -21.13 5.38
C GLN A 17 9.54 -19.84 5.27
N ALA A 18 10.75 -19.92 4.72
CA ALA A 18 11.58 -18.76 4.48
C ALA A 18 10.95 -17.81 3.47
N ASP A 19 10.36 -18.33 2.40
CA ASP A 19 9.69 -17.53 1.37
C ASP A 19 8.43 -16.87 1.93
N ILE A 20 7.61 -17.60 2.67
CA ILE A 20 6.42 -17.05 3.34
C ILE A 20 6.81 -15.93 4.32
N ALA A 21 7.87 -16.12 5.09
CA ALA A 21 8.35 -15.12 6.02
C ALA A 21 8.81 -13.83 5.30
N ARG A 22 9.44 -13.95 4.14
CA ARG A 22 9.82 -12.79 3.31
C ARG A 22 8.60 -12.06 2.75
N LEU A 23 7.65 -12.81 2.22
CA LEU A 23 6.39 -12.26 1.69
C LEU A 23 5.57 -11.58 2.80
N ASP A 24 5.52 -12.17 3.99
CA ASP A 24 4.85 -11.58 5.15
C ASP A 24 5.47 -10.24 5.57
N ARG A 25 6.81 -10.15 5.58
CA ARG A 25 7.50 -8.88 5.84
C ARG A 25 7.18 -7.83 4.79
N LEU A 26 7.11 -8.23 3.53
CA LEU A 26 6.74 -7.33 2.44
C LEU A 26 5.29 -6.86 2.59
N ALA A 27 4.36 -7.76 2.94
CA ALA A 27 2.97 -7.43 3.20
C ALA A 27 2.83 -6.40 4.33
N LYS A 28 3.54 -6.58 5.43
CA LYS A 28 3.56 -5.63 6.54
C LYS A 28 4.11 -4.27 6.14
N LEU A 29 5.14 -4.25 5.32
CA LEU A 29 5.70 -2.99 4.78
C LEU A 29 4.68 -2.27 3.89
N PHE A 30 3.95 -2.96 3.05
CA PHE A 30 2.86 -2.40 2.26
C PHE A 30 1.77 -1.77 3.13
N GLU A 31 1.37 -2.45 4.19
CA GLU A 31 0.39 -1.91 5.15
C GLU A 31 0.89 -0.64 5.81
N GLN A 32 2.13 -0.62 6.24
CA GLN A 32 2.76 0.55 6.86
C GLN A 32 2.82 1.74 5.89
N ILE A 33 3.30 1.54 4.68
CA ILE A 33 3.40 2.60 3.68
C ILE A 33 2.02 3.11 3.28
N SER A 34 1.05 2.22 3.11
CA SER A 34 -0.34 2.60 2.80
C SER A 34 -0.96 3.45 3.91
N ALA A 35 -0.69 3.12 5.16
CA ALA A 35 -1.13 3.91 6.30
C ALA A 35 -0.48 5.30 6.34
N GLU A 36 0.80 5.41 6.01
CA GLU A 36 1.52 6.69 5.91
C GLU A 36 0.93 7.57 4.81
N ILE A 37 0.67 7.01 3.63
CA ILE A 37 0.05 7.71 2.50
C ILE A 37 -1.34 8.24 2.90
N GLU A 38 -2.15 7.40 3.52
CA GLU A 38 -3.50 7.76 3.94
C GLU A 38 -3.51 8.83 5.04
N ALA A 39 -2.60 8.75 6.00
CA ALA A 39 -2.45 9.76 7.04
C ALA A 39 -2.05 11.13 6.47
N GLU A 40 -1.10 11.16 5.55
CA GLU A 40 -0.70 12.40 4.86
C GLU A 40 -1.86 12.97 4.03
N ARG A 41 -2.56 12.13 3.29
CA ARG A 41 -3.71 12.55 2.48
C ARG A 41 -4.81 13.16 3.34
N THR A 42 -5.19 12.51 4.43
CA THR A 42 -6.21 13.01 5.37
C THR A 42 -5.81 14.35 5.98
N GLY A 43 -4.55 14.50 6.39
CA GLY A 43 -4.03 15.75 6.91
C GLY A 43 -4.07 16.89 5.88
N LEU A 44 -3.73 16.60 4.64
CA LEU A 44 -3.78 17.58 3.54
C LEU A 44 -5.21 17.96 3.16
N GLU A 45 -6.14 17.01 3.14
CA GLU A 45 -7.55 17.29 2.89
C GLU A 45 -8.15 18.21 3.96
N SER A 46 -7.79 18.00 5.22
CA SER A 46 -8.18 18.89 6.31
C SER A 46 -7.61 20.30 6.14
N ARG A 47 -6.33 20.41 5.80
CA ARG A 47 -5.67 21.69 5.52
C ARG A 47 -6.28 22.38 4.31
N TYR A 48 -6.55 21.65 3.26
CA TYR A 48 -7.22 22.15 2.06
C TYR A 48 -8.57 22.82 2.39
N ARG A 49 -9.42 22.15 3.16
CA ARG A 49 -10.73 22.69 3.56
C ARG A 49 -10.58 23.96 4.37
N LYS A 50 -9.67 24.01 5.33
CA LYS A 50 -9.39 25.22 6.14
C LYS A 50 -8.90 26.37 5.28
N THR A 51 -7.95 26.10 4.39
CA THR A 51 -7.36 27.12 3.51
C THR A 51 -8.40 27.63 2.52
N ALA A 52 -9.23 26.74 1.94
CA ALA A 52 -10.31 27.13 1.03
C ALA A 52 -11.37 28.00 1.73
N THR A 53 -11.72 27.66 2.97
CA THR A 53 -12.65 28.47 3.78
C THR A 53 -12.05 29.84 4.06
N ASN A 54 -10.80 29.93 4.46
CA ASN A 54 -10.11 31.20 4.72
C ASN A 54 -10.01 32.07 3.44
N ALA A 55 -9.69 31.45 2.30
CA ALA A 55 -9.65 32.13 1.01
C ALA A 55 -11.03 32.69 0.63
N ALA A 56 -12.10 31.94 0.82
CA ALA A 56 -13.47 32.40 0.57
C ALA A 56 -13.85 33.60 1.42
N PHE A 57 -13.53 33.59 2.71
CA PHE A 57 -13.75 34.73 3.59
C PHE A 57 -12.96 35.96 3.19
N LEU A 58 -11.71 35.79 2.77
CA LEU A 58 -10.88 36.91 2.31
C LEU A 58 -11.38 37.52 1.01
N VAL A 59 -11.84 36.70 0.06
CA VAL A 59 -12.45 37.18 -1.19
C VAL A 59 -13.72 37.95 -0.90
N GLU A 60 -14.59 37.44 -0.04
CA GLU A 60 -15.82 38.13 0.37
C GLU A 60 -15.52 39.49 1.06
N ALA A 61 -14.56 39.51 1.95
CA ALA A 61 -14.12 40.74 2.61
C ALA A 61 -13.51 41.76 1.61
N THR A 62 -12.85 41.31 0.55
CA THR A 62 -12.27 42.14 -0.49
C THR A 62 -13.34 42.71 -1.42
N GLU A 63 -14.40 41.98 -1.72
CA GLU A 63 -15.53 42.47 -2.52
C GLU A 63 -16.36 43.50 -1.78
N ASN A 64 -16.50 43.39 -0.45
CA ASN A 64 -17.31 44.25 0.39
C ASN A 64 -16.57 45.45 0.99
N GLY A 65 -15.26 45.60 0.76
CA GLY A 65 -14.46 46.68 1.29
C GLY A 65 -13.29 47.03 0.38
N SER A 66 -12.59 48.11 0.71
CA SER A 66 -11.41 48.54 -0.02
C SER A 66 -10.36 47.41 -0.08
N ALA A 67 -10.13 46.89 -1.27
CA ALA A 67 -9.07 45.93 -1.53
C ALA A 67 -7.71 46.57 -1.23
N SER A 68 -7.13 46.26 -0.07
CA SER A 68 -5.74 46.58 0.18
C SER A 68 -4.87 45.61 -0.64
N GLN A 69 -3.76 46.07 -1.16
CA GLN A 69 -2.78 45.26 -1.87
C GLN A 69 -2.28 44.10 -1.02
N LYS A 70 -2.27 44.25 0.29
CA LYS A 70 -1.94 43.21 1.27
C LYS A 70 -2.95 42.07 1.23
N ARG A 71 -4.26 42.34 1.17
CA ARG A 71 -5.31 41.31 1.07
C ARG A 71 -5.27 40.54 -0.24
N SER A 72 -5.01 41.25 -1.34
CA SER A 72 -4.82 40.65 -2.65
C SER A 72 -3.63 39.68 -2.66
N SER A 73 -2.53 40.05 -2.01
CA SER A 73 -1.34 39.23 -1.84
C SER A 73 -1.63 38.00 -0.97
N GLU A 74 -2.40 38.12 0.11
CA GLU A 74 -2.83 37.02 0.96
C GLU A 74 -3.73 36.04 0.22
N VAL A 75 -4.66 36.52 -0.59
CA VAL A 75 -5.52 35.65 -1.44
C VAL A 75 -4.69 34.89 -2.44
N SER A 76 -3.71 35.51 -3.07
CA SER A 76 -2.79 34.85 -4.00
C SER A 76 -1.98 33.75 -3.33
N ALA A 77 -1.45 34.00 -2.13
CA ALA A 77 -0.69 33.04 -1.35
C ALA A 77 -1.55 31.84 -0.92
N LEU A 78 -2.80 32.06 -0.50
CA LEU A 78 -3.75 31.01 -0.15
C LEU A 78 -4.15 30.18 -1.37
N THR A 79 -4.34 30.82 -2.51
CA THR A 79 -4.65 30.13 -3.77
C THR A 79 -3.51 29.20 -4.18
N GLU A 80 -2.28 29.66 -4.09
CA GLU A 80 -1.10 28.84 -4.37
C GLU A 80 -1.00 27.65 -3.41
N SER A 81 -1.27 27.88 -2.13
CA SER A 81 -1.30 26.82 -1.12
C SER A 81 -2.38 25.77 -1.42
N ILE A 82 -3.56 26.19 -1.85
CA ILE A 82 -4.66 25.30 -2.28
C ILE A 82 -4.21 24.45 -3.46
N LEU A 83 -3.63 25.03 -4.49
CA LEU A 83 -3.16 24.32 -5.67
C LEU A 83 -2.06 23.31 -5.34
N ASN A 84 -1.15 23.67 -4.45
CA ASN A 84 -0.10 22.76 -4.00
C ASN A 84 -0.69 21.57 -3.21
N CYS A 85 -1.68 21.82 -2.34
CA CYS A 85 -2.40 20.74 -1.66
C CYS A 85 -3.12 19.81 -2.63
N GLU A 86 -3.81 20.35 -3.62
CA GLU A 86 -4.51 19.56 -4.65
C GLU A 86 -3.55 18.66 -5.43
N ARG A 87 -2.41 19.19 -5.85
CA ARG A 87 -1.38 18.43 -6.56
C ARG A 87 -0.83 17.28 -5.71
N ARG A 88 -0.57 17.56 -4.45
CA ARG A 88 -0.05 16.55 -3.53
C ARG A 88 -1.09 15.48 -3.22
N ILE A 89 -2.34 15.85 -2.98
CA ILE A 89 -3.46 14.92 -2.77
C ILE A 89 -3.61 14.00 -3.99
N ALA A 90 -3.56 14.56 -5.20
CA ALA A 90 -3.62 13.78 -6.43
C ALA A 90 -2.46 12.79 -6.56
N ALA A 91 -1.24 13.20 -6.21
CA ALA A 91 -0.06 12.34 -6.20
C ALA A 91 -0.21 11.20 -5.18
N LEU A 92 -0.69 11.48 -3.98
CA LEU A 92 -0.92 10.49 -2.94
C LEU A 92 -2.04 9.50 -3.31
N SER A 93 -3.08 9.98 -3.98
CA SER A 93 -4.15 9.12 -4.51
C SER A 93 -3.62 8.14 -5.56
N ARG A 94 -2.74 8.58 -6.45
CA ARG A 94 -2.06 7.70 -7.42
C ARG A 94 -1.17 6.68 -6.73
N GLN A 95 -0.40 7.10 -5.73
CA GLN A 95 0.44 6.19 -4.94
C GLN A 95 -0.40 5.14 -4.20
N ASN A 96 -1.52 5.54 -3.63
CA ASN A 96 -2.44 4.62 -2.96
C ASN A 96 -3.02 3.58 -3.93
N GLY A 97 -3.39 4.00 -5.14
CA GLY A 97 -3.83 3.10 -6.21
C GLY A 97 -2.75 2.10 -6.60
N MET A 98 -1.51 2.57 -6.77
CA MET A 98 -0.35 1.72 -7.07
C MET A 98 -0.08 0.71 -5.94
N MET A 99 -0.17 1.15 -4.69
CA MET A 99 0.01 0.26 -3.53
C MET A 99 -1.05 -0.84 -3.48
N LYS A 100 -2.29 -0.54 -3.84
CA LYS A 100 -3.37 -1.54 -3.93
C LYS A 100 -3.11 -2.57 -5.03
N GLU A 101 -2.63 -2.15 -6.18
CA GLU A 101 -2.26 -3.05 -7.28
C GLU A 101 -1.10 -3.97 -6.90
N LEU A 102 -0.06 -3.42 -6.28
CA LEU A 102 1.08 -4.18 -5.79
C LEU A 102 0.68 -5.17 -4.70
N ARG A 103 -0.21 -4.77 -3.79
CA ARG A 103 -0.75 -5.65 -2.76
C ARG A 103 -1.55 -6.80 -3.37
N HIS A 104 -2.36 -6.51 -4.37
CA HIS A 104 -3.11 -7.54 -5.10
C HIS A 104 -2.17 -8.55 -5.75
N SER A 105 -1.11 -8.10 -6.40
CA SER A 105 -0.09 -8.98 -6.99
C SER A 105 0.60 -9.84 -5.94
N LEU A 106 0.89 -9.29 -4.77
CA LEU A 106 1.47 -10.03 -3.65
C LEU A 106 0.51 -11.10 -3.13
N ASP A 107 -0.77 -10.79 -2.97
CA ASP A 107 -1.79 -11.72 -2.53
C ASP A 107 -1.94 -12.91 -3.49
N MET A 108 -1.82 -12.68 -4.80
CA MET A 108 -1.80 -13.75 -5.80
C MET A 108 -0.60 -14.70 -5.62
N VAL A 109 0.56 -14.19 -5.28
CA VAL A 109 1.75 -15.01 -5.00
C VAL A 109 1.54 -15.87 -3.75
N PHE A 110 0.91 -15.34 -2.72
CA PHE A 110 0.53 -16.10 -1.53
C PHE A 110 -0.46 -17.23 -1.87
N ASP A 111 -1.45 -16.97 -2.69
CA ASP A 111 -2.45 -17.94 -3.10
C ASP A 111 -1.81 -19.08 -3.94
N GLU A 112 -0.91 -18.76 -4.84
CA GLU A 112 -0.16 -19.74 -5.62
C GLU A 112 0.68 -20.67 -4.72
N ASN A 113 1.38 -20.12 -3.74
CA ASN A 113 2.16 -20.90 -2.78
C ASN A 113 1.26 -21.76 -1.90
N GLY A 114 0.11 -21.28 -1.48
CA GLY A 114 -0.89 -22.03 -0.73
C GLY A 114 -1.51 -23.17 -1.54
N SER A 115 -1.80 -22.94 -2.81
CA SER A 115 -2.35 -23.94 -3.72
C SER A 115 -1.35 -25.06 -4.03
N SER A 116 -0.08 -24.73 -4.20
CA SER A 116 0.98 -25.72 -4.41
C SER A 116 1.14 -26.65 -3.20
N ASP A 117 0.97 -26.13 -2.00
CA ASP A 117 1.04 -26.90 -0.77
C ASP A 117 -0.15 -27.84 -0.61
N SER A 118 -1.33 -27.40 -1.00
CA SER A 118 -2.55 -28.23 -1.01
C SER A 118 -2.50 -29.35 -2.06
N ALA A 119 -1.94 -29.08 -3.23
CA ALA A 119 -1.78 -30.08 -4.29
C ALA A 119 -0.75 -31.16 -3.91
N ALA A 120 0.32 -30.78 -3.21
CA ALA A 120 1.32 -31.73 -2.72
C ALA A 120 0.78 -32.65 -1.59
N ALA A 121 -0.19 -32.20 -0.83
CA ALA A 121 -0.79 -32.93 0.28
C ALA A 121 -1.82 -34.01 -0.20
N VAL A 122 -2.33 -33.90 -1.41
CA VAL A 122 -3.40 -34.76 -1.93
C VAL A 122 -2.86 -36.06 -2.56
N ASP A 123 -1.57 -36.14 -2.87
CA ASP A 123 -1.01 -37.27 -3.61
C ASP A 123 -0.53 -38.46 -2.74
N PHE A 124 -0.67 -38.38 -1.41
CA PHE A 124 -0.26 -39.46 -0.51
C PHE A 124 -1.40 -40.42 -0.07
N GLY A 125 -2.56 -40.37 -0.67
CA GLY A 125 -3.74 -41.05 -0.13
C GLY A 125 -4.48 -42.00 -1.06
N ARG A 126 -3.82 -42.66 -2.03
CA ARG A 126 -4.49 -43.75 -2.77
C ARG A 126 -3.90 -45.10 -2.43
N PRO A 127 -4.56 -45.91 -1.58
CA PRO A 127 -4.18 -47.30 -1.45
C PRO A 127 -4.45 -47.97 -2.79
N ALA A 128 -3.43 -48.64 -3.29
CA ALA A 128 -3.59 -49.54 -4.42
C ALA A 128 -4.69 -50.57 -4.08
N GLY A 129 -5.81 -50.44 -4.76
CA GLY A 129 -6.90 -51.39 -4.64
C GLY A 129 -6.40 -52.77 -4.98
N THR A 130 -6.39 -53.65 -4.00
CA THR A 130 -6.23 -55.08 -4.20
C THR A 130 -7.34 -55.55 -5.10
N ARG A 131 -7.00 -55.77 -6.35
CA ARG A 131 -7.89 -56.47 -7.26
C ARG A 131 -7.81 -57.93 -6.91
N ARG A 132 -8.80 -58.42 -6.20
CA ARG A 132 -9.05 -59.86 -6.07
C ARG A 132 -9.81 -60.31 -7.31
N ALA A 133 -9.17 -61.20 -8.06
CA ALA A 133 -9.85 -61.94 -9.11
C ALA A 133 -10.85 -62.94 -8.55
#